data_e155599167819c2fb415103ce41b6502
#
_entry.id   e155599167819c2fb415103ce41b6502
#
_cell.length_a   1.000
_cell.length_b   1.000
_cell.length_c   1.000
_cell.angle_alpha   90.00
_cell.angle_beta   90.00
_cell.angle_gamma   90.00
#
_symmetry.space_group_name_H-M   'P 1'
#
loop_
_entity.id
_entity.type
_entity.pdbx_description
1 polymer ?
#
loop_
_entity_poly.entity_id
_entity_poly.type
_entity_poly.pdbx_seq_one_letter_code
_entity_poly.pdbx_strand_id
1 'polypeptide(L)'
;MLTIIQTERMKLKRKRVFEGIWVLTAMLLIFAVQRAFSISRESRLMDSLGDLYALTFKNLTSLYLPIALGILATAVFFDERKNDTLKELLIVPITKAELYFSKAAIVMLVSISQCVFTYAGATLGGLWAKGFPDFTLEMLMDGFVLFMEGGLLTPMAMAPILLLAVLRSKDYLLPISATLLYLIPVVIAPSYAMEIHPLASALCIYAQSSSFAAEMVMTLTQGARIAANPLVCCLNIGIIAVLCSAAAIVSLKRQNY
;
A
#
# COMPACT_ATOMS: atom_id res chain seq x y z
N MET A 1 19.19 1.40 14.97
CA MET A 1 18.03 1.33 14.09
C MET A 1 17.49 -0.09 13.88
N LEU A 2 18.29 -1.07 13.45
CA LEU A 2 17.82 -2.45 13.23
C LEU A 2 17.15 -3.10 14.45
N THR A 3 17.71 -2.92 15.64
CA THR A 3 17.14 -3.42 16.91
C THR A 3 15.77 -2.82 17.21
N ILE A 4 15.56 -1.54 16.89
CA ILE A 4 14.27 -0.85 17.08
C ILE A 4 13.22 -1.43 16.12
N ILE A 5 13.59 -1.65 14.86
CA ILE A 5 12.70 -2.26 13.86
C ILE A 5 12.31 -3.69 14.28
N GLN A 6 13.25 -4.46 14.83
CA GLN A 6 12.97 -5.81 15.31
C GLN A 6 12.00 -5.84 16.51
N THR A 7 12.21 -4.93 17.48
CA THR A 7 11.31 -4.81 18.63
C THR A 7 9.91 -4.36 18.22
N GLU A 8 9.81 -3.41 17.31
CA GLU A 8 8.53 -2.96 16.78
C GLU A 8 7.81 -4.06 15.99
N ARG A 9 8.55 -4.84 15.18
CA ARG A 9 7.99 -6.01 14.48
C ARG A 9 7.44 -7.05 15.45
N MET A 10 8.13 -7.31 16.58
CA MET A 10 7.66 -8.24 17.60
C MET A 10 6.41 -7.75 18.31
N LYS A 11 6.32 -6.43 18.58
CA LYS A 11 5.10 -5.80 19.14
C LYS A 11 3.91 -5.95 18.18
N LEU A 12 4.13 -5.73 16.88
CA LEU A 12 3.10 -5.83 15.84
C LEU A 12 2.50 -7.23 15.73
N LYS A 13 3.32 -8.28 15.79
CA LYS A 13 2.85 -9.68 15.73
C LYS A 13 1.84 -10.05 16.82
N ARG A 14 1.84 -9.33 17.95
CA ARG A 14 0.91 -9.56 19.07
C ARG A 14 -0.39 -8.75 18.95
N LYS A 15 -0.53 -7.91 17.91
CA LYS A 15 -1.71 -7.05 17.74
C LYS A 15 -2.75 -7.72 16.85
N ARG A 16 -4.00 -7.75 17.32
CA ARG A 16 -5.15 -8.25 16.53
C ARG A 16 -5.33 -7.51 15.19
N VAL A 17 -4.92 -6.23 15.14
CA VAL A 17 -4.94 -5.43 13.91
C VAL A 17 -4.07 -6.05 12.83
N PHE A 18 -2.90 -6.57 13.19
CA PHE A 18 -2.00 -7.22 12.25
C PHE A 18 -2.59 -8.51 11.70
N GLU A 19 -3.22 -9.31 12.54
CA GLU A 19 -3.96 -10.52 12.10
C GLU A 19 -5.10 -10.16 11.15
N GLY A 20 -5.87 -9.11 11.49
CA GLY A 20 -6.96 -8.62 10.65
C GLY A 20 -6.52 -8.19 9.25
N ILE A 21 -5.36 -7.55 9.13
CA ILE A 21 -4.77 -7.14 7.85
C ILE A 21 -4.45 -8.38 6.98
N TRP A 22 -3.86 -9.44 7.58
CA TRP A 22 -3.55 -10.67 6.86
C TRP A 22 -4.80 -11.46 6.44
N VAL A 23 -5.82 -11.48 7.29
CA VAL A 23 -7.12 -12.09 6.96
C VAL A 23 -7.77 -11.38 5.77
N LEU A 24 -7.75 -10.05 5.76
CA LEU A 24 -8.26 -9.24 4.64
C LEU A 24 -7.52 -9.56 3.33
N THR A 25 -6.19 -9.65 3.37
CA THR A 25 -5.39 -10.00 2.19
C THR A 25 -5.66 -11.43 1.71
N ALA A 26 -5.84 -12.37 2.63
CA ALA A 26 -6.22 -13.74 2.29
C ALA A 26 -7.61 -13.81 1.64
N MET A 27 -8.58 -13.04 2.12
CA MET A 27 -9.92 -12.95 1.51
C MET A 27 -9.85 -12.38 0.09
N LEU A 28 -9.03 -11.35 -0.14
CA LEU A 28 -8.78 -10.82 -1.48
C LEU A 28 -8.21 -11.88 -2.42
N LEU A 29 -7.23 -12.66 -1.94
CA LEU A 29 -6.66 -13.75 -2.73
C LEU A 29 -7.68 -14.83 -3.07
N ILE A 30 -8.47 -15.25 -2.09
CA ILE A 30 -9.54 -16.25 -2.31
C ILE A 30 -10.50 -15.72 -3.38
N PHE A 31 -10.92 -14.48 -3.29
CA PHE A 31 -11.78 -13.85 -4.29
C PHE A 31 -11.14 -13.82 -5.69
N ALA A 32 -9.87 -13.44 -5.79
CA ALA A 32 -9.15 -13.36 -7.06
C ALA A 32 -8.98 -14.75 -7.69
N VAL A 33 -8.61 -15.76 -6.90
CA VAL A 33 -8.48 -17.14 -7.36
C VAL A 33 -9.83 -17.71 -7.77
N GLN A 34 -10.91 -17.46 -7.01
CA GLN A 34 -12.27 -17.86 -7.38
C GLN A 34 -12.69 -17.24 -8.72
N ARG A 35 -12.34 -15.97 -8.96
CA ARG A 35 -12.60 -15.31 -10.24
C ARG A 35 -11.83 -15.97 -11.39
N ALA A 36 -10.55 -16.31 -11.19
CA ALA A 36 -9.76 -17.02 -12.17
C ALA A 36 -10.39 -18.35 -12.57
N PHE A 37 -10.93 -19.11 -11.60
CA PHE A 37 -11.64 -20.37 -11.90
C PHE A 37 -12.97 -20.15 -12.61
N SER A 38 -13.76 -19.16 -12.23
CA SER A 38 -15.09 -18.92 -12.79
C SER A 38 -15.01 -18.36 -14.21
N ILE A 39 -14.10 -17.41 -14.46
CA ILE A 39 -14.06 -16.68 -15.73
C ILE A 39 -13.34 -17.49 -16.81
N SER A 40 -12.28 -18.24 -16.49
CA SER A 40 -11.56 -19.08 -17.46
C SER A 40 -12.42 -20.20 -18.08
N ARG A 41 -13.59 -20.51 -17.48
CA ARG A 41 -14.52 -21.53 -17.99
C ARG A 41 -15.69 -20.96 -18.80
N GLU A 42 -16.07 -19.70 -18.60
CA GLU A 42 -17.33 -19.15 -19.11
C GLU A 42 -17.19 -17.94 -20.04
N SER A 43 -16.06 -17.21 -20.02
CA SER A 43 -15.92 -15.99 -20.83
C SER A 43 -14.47 -15.64 -21.17
N ARG A 44 -14.30 -15.03 -22.36
CA ARG A 44 -13.01 -14.51 -22.87
C ARG A 44 -12.48 -13.28 -22.13
N LEU A 45 -13.01 -12.95 -20.95
CA LEU A 45 -12.67 -11.73 -20.21
C LEU A 45 -11.44 -11.86 -19.31
N MET A 46 -10.87 -13.06 -19.19
CA MET A 46 -9.68 -13.32 -18.37
C MET A 46 -8.87 -14.44 -19.03
N ASP A 47 -8.38 -14.16 -20.23
CA ASP A 47 -7.68 -15.17 -21.04
C ASP A 47 -6.18 -15.23 -20.71
N SER A 48 -5.64 -14.23 -19.99
CA SER A 48 -4.23 -14.12 -19.68
C SER A 48 -3.93 -14.13 -18.17
N LEU A 49 -2.73 -14.59 -17.80
CA LEU A 49 -2.22 -14.47 -16.44
C LEU A 49 -2.06 -12.98 -16.05
N GLY A 50 -1.76 -12.13 -17.04
CA GLY A 50 -1.68 -10.69 -16.87
C GLY A 50 -2.99 -10.08 -16.36
N ASP A 51 -4.15 -10.58 -16.84
CA ASP A 51 -5.47 -10.10 -16.37
C ASP A 51 -5.71 -10.47 -14.90
N LEU A 52 -5.27 -11.66 -14.49
CA LEU A 52 -5.34 -12.06 -13.09
C LEU A 52 -4.46 -11.19 -12.20
N TYR A 53 -3.24 -10.89 -12.65
CA TYR A 53 -2.36 -9.96 -11.96
C TYR A 53 -2.95 -8.55 -11.90
N ALA A 54 -3.47 -8.05 -13.02
CA ALA A 54 -4.13 -6.75 -13.12
C ALA A 54 -5.32 -6.64 -12.15
N LEU A 55 -6.22 -7.64 -12.15
CA LEU A 55 -7.37 -7.66 -11.25
C LEU A 55 -6.95 -7.69 -9.78
N THR A 56 -6.00 -8.55 -9.45
CA THR A 56 -5.54 -8.74 -8.06
C THR A 56 -4.79 -7.50 -7.57
N PHE A 57 -3.89 -6.97 -8.39
CA PHE A 57 -3.11 -5.78 -8.09
C PHE A 57 -3.99 -4.53 -7.97
N LYS A 58 -4.95 -4.36 -8.89
CA LYS A 58 -5.93 -3.28 -8.84
C LYS A 58 -6.66 -3.25 -7.50
N ASN A 59 -7.25 -4.37 -7.11
CA ASN A 59 -7.99 -4.45 -5.86
C ASN A 59 -7.10 -4.23 -4.65
N LEU A 60 -5.86 -4.76 -4.68
CA LEU A 60 -4.89 -4.58 -3.62
C LEU A 60 -4.53 -3.10 -3.45
N THR A 61 -4.04 -2.45 -4.50
CA THR A 61 -3.43 -1.11 -4.42
C THR A 61 -4.45 0.03 -4.40
N SER A 62 -5.63 -0.14 -5.01
CA SER A 62 -6.65 0.91 -5.02
C SER A 62 -7.47 0.99 -3.75
N LEU A 63 -7.61 -0.10 -2.99
CA LEU A 63 -8.48 -0.13 -1.84
C LEU A 63 -7.85 -0.81 -0.61
N TYR A 64 -7.46 -2.09 -0.73
CA TYR A 64 -7.07 -2.89 0.44
C TYR A 64 -5.79 -2.41 1.09
N LEU A 65 -4.74 -2.19 0.31
CA LEU A 65 -3.43 -1.80 0.84
C LEU A 65 -3.46 -0.42 1.49
N PRO A 66 -4.03 0.65 0.89
CA PRO A 66 -4.14 1.94 1.54
C PRO A 66 -4.93 1.90 2.84
N ILE A 67 -6.06 1.16 2.89
CA ILE A 67 -6.85 1.02 4.12
C ILE A 67 -6.03 0.26 5.18
N ALA A 68 -5.41 -0.85 4.82
CA ALA A 68 -4.58 -1.63 5.72
C ALA A 68 -3.42 -0.80 6.30
N LEU A 69 -2.73 -0.02 5.45
CA LEU A 69 -1.63 0.85 5.87
C LEU A 69 -2.10 2.03 6.72
N GLY A 70 -3.27 2.61 6.43
CA GLY A 70 -3.88 3.65 7.24
C GLY A 70 -4.23 3.18 8.66
N ILE A 71 -4.84 2.01 8.77
CA ILE A 71 -5.13 1.36 10.06
C ILE A 71 -3.82 1.02 10.80
N LEU A 72 -2.85 0.45 10.09
CA LEU A 72 -1.55 0.10 10.66
C LEU A 72 -0.81 1.33 11.17
N ALA A 73 -0.70 2.39 10.36
CA ALA A 73 -0.07 3.64 10.74
C ALA A 73 -0.72 4.21 12.00
N THR A 74 -2.05 4.24 12.05
CA THR A 74 -2.79 4.70 13.22
C THR A 74 -2.47 3.85 14.45
N ALA A 75 -2.52 2.53 14.35
CA ALA A 75 -2.27 1.62 15.46
C ALA A 75 -0.84 1.73 16.02
N VAL A 76 0.15 1.93 15.13
CA VAL A 76 1.57 2.01 15.51
C VAL A 76 1.88 3.30 16.29
N PHE A 77 1.22 4.42 15.97
CA PHE A 77 1.42 5.69 16.68
C PHE A 77 0.49 5.86 17.89
N PHE A 78 -0.76 5.37 17.81
CA PHE A 78 -1.77 5.49 18.88
C PHE A 78 -1.40 4.68 20.13
N ASP A 79 -0.96 3.43 19.94
CA ASP A 79 -0.75 2.51 21.07
C ASP A 79 0.40 2.97 21.99
N GLU A 80 1.43 3.61 21.46
CA GLU A 80 2.51 4.14 22.29
C GLU A 80 2.08 5.29 23.17
N ARG A 81 1.13 6.10 22.72
CA ARG A 81 0.59 7.18 23.54
C ARG A 81 -0.42 6.69 24.57
N LYS A 82 -1.25 5.72 24.19
CA LYS A 82 -2.25 5.14 25.10
C LYS A 82 -1.60 4.43 26.29
N ASN A 83 -0.46 3.80 26.06
CA ASN A 83 0.22 3.00 27.10
C ASN A 83 1.32 3.78 27.83
N ASP A 84 1.48 5.11 27.61
CA ASP A 84 2.57 5.95 28.16
C ASP A 84 4.01 5.41 27.93
N THR A 85 4.14 4.39 27.08
CA THR A 85 5.43 3.75 26.76
C THR A 85 6.41 4.68 26.04
N LEU A 86 5.91 5.81 25.52
CA LEU A 86 6.77 6.86 24.96
C LEU A 86 7.75 7.44 25.99
N LYS A 87 7.36 7.52 27.28
CA LYS A 87 8.25 7.97 28.34
C LYS A 87 9.36 6.97 28.61
N GLU A 88 9.04 5.68 28.59
CA GLU A 88 10.01 4.60 28.76
C GLU A 88 10.98 4.49 27.56
N LEU A 89 10.50 4.73 26.35
CA LEU A 89 11.34 4.77 25.14
C LEU A 89 12.31 5.96 25.13
N LEU A 90 11.97 7.07 25.81
CA LEU A 90 12.83 8.25 25.92
C LEU A 90 13.96 8.09 26.96
N ILE A 91 13.91 7.07 27.80
CA ILE A 91 15.01 6.69 28.71
C ILE A 91 16.18 6.07 27.92
N VAL A 92 15.87 5.47 26.76
CA VAL A 92 16.87 4.97 25.81
C VAL A 92 17.31 6.15 24.93
N PRO A 93 18.59 6.36 24.60
CA PRO A 93 19.06 7.47 23.79
C PRO A 93 18.68 7.31 22.31
N ILE A 94 17.37 7.42 22.03
CA ILE A 94 16.79 7.31 20.68
C ILE A 94 16.27 8.68 20.28
N THR A 95 16.65 9.14 19.09
CA THR A 95 16.11 10.39 18.54
C THR A 95 14.67 10.22 18.06
N LYS A 96 13.86 11.28 18.18
CA LYS A 96 12.47 11.29 17.68
C LYS A 96 12.38 11.01 16.18
N ALA A 97 13.43 11.35 15.43
CA ALA A 97 13.54 11.03 14.00
C ALA A 97 13.73 9.52 13.77
N GLU A 98 14.63 8.88 14.52
CA GLU A 98 14.82 7.43 14.44
C GLU A 98 13.55 6.66 14.79
N LEU A 99 12.78 7.15 15.77
CA LEU A 99 11.49 6.59 16.13
C LEU A 99 10.49 6.68 14.96
N TYR A 100 10.40 7.84 14.30
CA TYR A 100 9.53 8.02 13.14
C TYR A 100 9.93 7.10 11.99
N PHE A 101 11.21 7.09 11.60
CA PHE A 101 11.69 6.27 10.49
C PHE A 101 11.58 4.77 10.77
N SER A 102 11.76 4.31 12.02
CA SER A 102 11.56 2.91 12.35
C SER A 102 10.11 2.48 12.15
N LYS A 103 9.14 3.35 12.49
CA LYS A 103 7.71 3.09 12.27
C LYS A 103 7.33 3.14 10.79
N ALA A 104 7.84 4.13 10.06
CA ALA A 104 7.65 4.23 8.62
C ALA A 104 8.23 2.98 7.89
N ALA A 105 9.41 2.51 8.32
CA ALA A 105 10.02 1.30 7.80
C ALA A 105 9.14 0.05 8.03
N ILE A 106 8.46 -0.04 9.18
CA ILE A 106 7.53 -1.14 9.45
C ILE A 106 6.32 -1.10 8.53
N VAL A 107 5.74 0.10 8.32
CA VAL A 107 4.63 0.26 7.37
C VAL A 107 5.07 -0.16 5.97
N MET A 108 6.28 0.22 5.56
CA MET A 108 6.88 -0.19 4.28
C MET A 108 7.07 -1.71 4.20
N LEU A 109 7.65 -2.34 5.23
CA LEU A 109 7.88 -3.79 5.26
C LEU A 109 6.56 -4.59 5.22
N VAL A 110 5.52 -4.13 5.91
CA VAL A 110 4.20 -4.75 5.85
C VAL A 110 3.60 -4.59 4.46
N SER A 111 3.72 -3.44 3.83
CA SER A 111 3.26 -3.19 2.45
C SER A 111 3.92 -4.16 1.47
N ILE A 112 5.26 -4.24 1.48
CA ILE A 112 6.01 -5.15 0.61
C ILE A 112 5.61 -6.61 0.88
N SER A 113 5.51 -7.01 2.14
CA SER A 113 5.14 -8.39 2.48
C SER A 113 3.74 -8.76 1.99
N GLN A 114 2.79 -7.83 2.03
CA GLN A 114 1.44 -8.04 1.50
C GLN A 114 1.43 -8.15 -0.04
N CYS A 115 2.19 -7.30 -0.73
CA CYS A 115 2.32 -7.36 -2.18
C CYS A 115 2.97 -8.68 -2.62
N VAL A 116 4.06 -9.10 -1.98
CA VAL A 116 4.72 -10.39 -2.27
C VAL A 116 3.79 -11.58 -2.00
N PHE A 117 3.06 -11.55 -0.87
CA PHE A 117 2.11 -12.61 -0.55
C PHE A 117 0.97 -12.68 -1.56
N THR A 118 0.45 -11.52 -1.98
CA THR A 118 -0.63 -11.45 -2.98
C THR A 118 -0.13 -11.90 -4.36
N TYR A 119 1.06 -11.49 -4.76
CA TYR A 119 1.70 -11.97 -5.99
C TYR A 119 1.86 -13.50 -5.99
N ALA A 120 2.46 -14.05 -4.93
CA ALA A 120 2.66 -15.50 -4.80
C ALA A 120 1.31 -16.25 -4.85
N GLY A 121 0.31 -15.75 -4.14
CA GLY A 121 -1.03 -16.35 -4.13
C GLY A 121 -1.74 -16.27 -5.48
N ALA A 122 -1.62 -15.16 -6.20
CA ALA A 122 -2.17 -15.00 -7.55
C ALA A 122 -1.48 -15.94 -8.54
N THR A 123 -0.15 -16.06 -8.46
CA THR A 123 0.64 -16.98 -9.30
C THR A 123 0.27 -18.45 -9.05
N LEU A 124 0.20 -18.85 -7.77
CA LEU A 124 -0.21 -20.22 -7.42
C LEU A 124 -1.66 -20.49 -7.81
N GLY A 125 -2.56 -19.52 -7.65
CA GLY A 125 -3.94 -19.60 -8.09
C GLY A 125 -4.07 -19.74 -9.60
N GLY A 126 -3.28 -18.98 -10.36
CA GLY A 126 -3.18 -19.08 -11.81
C GLY A 126 -2.69 -20.44 -12.28
N LEU A 127 -1.66 -21.00 -11.65
CA LEU A 127 -1.18 -22.36 -11.89
C LEU A 127 -2.27 -23.41 -11.64
N TRP A 128 -3.01 -23.24 -10.57
CA TRP A 128 -4.05 -24.21 -10.19
C TRP A 128 -5.27 -24.13 -11.11
N ALA A 129 -5.62 -22.95 -11.58
CA ALA A 129 -6.75 -22.73 -12.48
C ALA A 129 -6.57 -23.39 -13.87
N LYS A 130 -5.36 -23.79 -14.25
CA LYS A 130 -5.03 -24.53 -15.49
C LYS A 130 -5.77 -23.97 -16.71
N GLY A 131 -5.34 -22.86 -17.24
CA GLY A 131 -6.03 -22.32 -18.42
C GLY A 131 -5.37 -21.09 -19.04
N PHE A 132 -4.30 -20.60 -18.43
CA PHE A 132 -3.59 -19.43 -18.93
C PHE A 132 -2.47 -19.86 -19.91
N PRO A 133 -2.57 -19.48 -21.22
CA PRO A 133 -1.57 -19.82 -22.22
C PRO A 133 -0.24 -19.08 -21.98
N ASP A 134 -0.29 -17.94 -21.24
CA ASP A 134 0.80 -16.96 -21.11
C ASP A 134 1.68 -17.22 -19.87
N PHE A 135 1.75 -18.46 -19.41
CA PHE A 135 2.59 -18.80 -18.23
C PHE A 135 4.06 -18.79 -18.60
N THR A 136 4.61 -17.60 -18.91
CA THR A 136 6.00 -17.40 -19.30
C THR A 136 6.81 -16.79 -18.14
N LEU A 137 8.14 -16.99 -18.16
CA LEU A 137 9.01 -16.35 -17.17
C LEU A 137 8.95 -14.82 -17.25
N GLU A 138 8.79 -14.27 -18.44
CA GLU A 138 8.65 -12.84 -18.68
C GLU A 138 7.40 -12.29 -17.95
N MET A 139 6.23 -12.92 -18.12
CA MET A 139 5.00 -12.53 -17.44
C MET A 139 5.11 -12.62 -15.91
N LEU A 140 5.82 -13.65 -15.40
CA LEU A 140 6.10 -13.77 -13.97
C LEU A 140 6.97 -12.63 -13.45
N MET A 141 8.00 -12.26 -14.20
CA MET A 141 8.89 -11.15 -13.82
C MET A 141 8.19 -9.81 -13.86
N ASP A 142 7.40 -9.55 -14.90
CA ASP A 142 6.60 -8.32 -15.02
C ASP A 142 5.58 -8.20 -13.88
N GLY A 143 4.90 -9.30 -13.55
CA GLY A 143 4.02 -9.36 -12.40
C GLY A 143 4.78 -9.08 -11.09
N PHE A 144 5.92 -9.71 -10.88
CA PHE A 144 6.74 -9.48 -9.68
C PHE A 144 7.17 -8.02 -9.54
N VAL A 145 7.68 -7.42 -10.62
CA VAL A 145 8.08 -6.00 -10.65
C VAL A 145 6.90 -5.10 -10.29
N LEU A 146 5.73 -5.31 -10.92
CA LEU A 146 4.53 -4.52 -10.65
C LEU A 146 4.12 -4.59 -9.16
N PHE A 147 4.09 -5.79 -8.57
CA PHE A 147 3.73 -5.93 -7.16
C PHE A 147 4.79 -5.33 -6.22
N MET A 148 6.08 -5.39 -6.58
CA MET A 148 7.14 -4.71 -5.81
C MET A 148 7.02 -3.19 -5.88
N GLU A 149 6.70 -2.62 -7.05
CA GLU A 149 6.39 -1.20 -7.19
C GLU A 149 5.20 -0.79 -6.31
N GLY A 150 4.12 -1.57 -6.32
CA GLY A 150 2.97 -1.36 -5.43
C GLY A 150 3.36 -1.34 -3.96
N GLY A 151 4.20 -2.29 -3.55
CA GLY A 151 4.70 -2.40 -2.18
C GLY A 151 5.56 -1.23 -1.73
N LEU A 152 6.27 -0.58 -2.66
CA LEU A 152 7.16 0.56 -2.39
C LEU A 152 6.43 1.90 -2.52
N LEU A 153 5.68 2.11 -3.61
CA LEU A 153 5.06 3.40 -3.91
C LEU A 153 3.82 3.68 -3.05
N THR A 154 3.01 2.67 -2.76
CA THR A 154 1.79 2.89 -1.96
C THR A 154 2.08 3.47 -0.57
N PRO A 155 3.01 2.93 0.25
CA PRO A 155 3.30 3.51 1.56
C PRO A 155 3.95 4.91 1.46
N MET A 156 4.70 5.21 0.40
CA MET A 156 5.22 6.57 0.15
C MET A 156 4.08 7.53 -0.18
N ALA A 157 3.14 7.10 -1.03
CA ALA A 157 1.94 7.88 -1.36
C ALA A 157 1.01 8.10 -0.15
N MET A 158 1.07 7.22 0.85
CA MET A 158 0.32 7.31 2.11
C MET A 158 1.00 8.19 3.18
N ALA A 159 2.11 8.87 2.85
CA ALA A 159 2.81 9.76 3.79
C ALA A 159 1.92 10.85 4.44
N PRO A 160 0.92 11.46 3.77
CA PRO A 160 -0.01 12.39 4.42
C PRO A 160 -0.82 11.73 5.55
N ILE A 161 -1.20 10.48 5.39
CA ILE A 161 -1.94 9.73 6.42
C ILE A 161 -1.01 9.37 7.59
N LEU A 162 0.25 9.00 7.32
CA LEU A 162 1.25 8.82 8.37
C LEU A 162 1.46 10.11 9.18
N LEU A 163 1.56 11.26 8.51
CA LEU A 163 1.63 12.56 9.17
C LEU A 163 0.42 12.80 10.07
N LEU A 164 -0.79 12.54 9.57
CA LEU A 164 -2.02 12.71 10.34
C LEU A 164 -2.07 11.79 11.56
N ALA A 165 -1.61 10.54 11.42
CA ALA A 165 -1.51 9.60 12.53
C ALA A 165 -0.55 10.08 13.63
N VAL A 166 0.55 10.75 13.25
CA VAL A 166 1.47 11.40 14.19
C VAL A 166 0.83 12.60 14.88
N LEU A 167 0.17 13.47 14.12
CA LEU A 167 -0.47 14.69 14.64
C LEU A 167 -1.62 14.38 15.60
N ARG A 168 -2.44 13.38 15.27
CA ARG A 168 -3.66 12.98 15.97
C ARG A 168 -3.55 11.64 16.67
N SER A 169 -2.38 11.33 17.21
CA SER A 169 -2.10 10.06 17.87
C SER A 169 -2.92 9.79 19.15
N LYS A 170 -3.75 10.74 19.60
CA LYS A 170 -4.75 10.53 20.67
C LYS A 170 -6.08 10.00 20.14
N ASP A 171 -6.38 10.22 18.88
CA ASP A 171 -7.64 9.88 18.23
C ASP A 171 -7.41 8.72 17.26
N TYR A 172 -8.01 7.58 17.53
CA TYR A 172 -7.89 6.41 16.65
C TYR A 172 -8.76 6.54 15.40
N LEU A 173 -9.94 7.14 15.55
CA LEU A 173 -10.95 7.19 14.50
C LEU A 173 -10.60 8.17 13.37
N LEU A 174 -10.00 9.31 13.71
CA LEU A 174 -9.77 10.40 12.76
C LEU A 174 -8.77 10.03 11.64
N PRO A 175 -7.60 9.41 11.88
CA PRO A 175 -6.71 9.01 10.79
C PRO A 175 -7.31 7.90 9.91
N ILE A 176 -8.14 7.02 10.47
CA ILE A 176 -8.80 5.96 9.71
C ILE A 176 -9.87 6.55 8.79
N SER A 177 -10.72 7.44 9.30
CA SER A 177 -11.73 8.12 8.47
C SER A 177 -11.08 9.01 7.39
N ALA A 178 -9.97 9.68 7.73
CA ALA A 178 -9.18 10.42 6.76
C ALA A 178 -8.59 9.53 5.66
N THR A 179 -8.20 8.29 5.99
CA THR A 179 -7.75 7.32 4.97
C THR A 179 -8.85 7.02 3.96
N LEU A 180 -10.08 6.83 4.42
CA LEU A 180 -11.23 6.59 3.53
C LEU A 180 -11.50 7.81 2.63
N LEU A 181 -11.45 9.02 3.19
CA LEU A 181 -11.59 10.25 2.41
C LEU A 181 -10.44 10.44 1.40
N TYR A 182 -9.23 10.03 1.77
CA TYR A 182 -8.05 10.09 0.92
C TYR A 182 -8.14 9.18 -0.31
N LEU A 183 -8.92 8.10 -0.23
CA LEU A 183 -9.17 7.19 -1.35
C LEU A 183 -10.19 7.73 -2.37
N ILE A 184 -11.08 8.65 -1.98
CA ILE A 184 -12.16 9.14 -2.82
C ILE A 184 -11.68 9.66 -4.18
N PRO A 185 -10.66 10.55 -4.29
CA PRO A 185 -10.17 11.03 -5.56
C PRO A 185 -9.65 9.93 -6.50
N VAL A 186 -9.04 8.90 -5.93
CA VAL A 186 -8.46 7.77 -6.68
C VAL A 186 -9.55 6.87 -7.25
N VAL A 187 -10.67 6.71 -6.53
CA VAL A 187 -11.77 5.84 -6.95
C VAL A 187 -12.73 6.55 -7.90
N ILE A 188 -13.04 7.84 -7.64
CA ILE A 188 -14.06 8.57 -8.42
C ILE A 188 -13.48 9.21 -9.67
N ALA A 189 -12.30 9.83 -9.59
CA ALA A 189 -11.73 10.61 -10.67
C ALA A 189 -10.21 10.43 -10.78
N PRO A 190 -9.72 9.20 -11.00
CA PRO A 190 -8.28 8.91 -11.00
C PRO A 190 -7.53 9.71 -12.06
N SER A 191 -8.10 9.90 -13.25
CA SER A 191 -7.47 10.62 -14.36
C SER A 191 -7.16 12.09 -14.05
N TYR A 192 -8.04 12.77 -13.32
CA TYR A 192 -7.83 14.18 -12.92
C TYR A 192 -6.90 14.32 -11.73
N ALA A 193 -6.80 13.28 -10.91
CA ALA A 193 -6.01 13.30 -9.69
C ALA A 193 -4.53 12.90 -9.89
N MET A 194 -4.15 12.32 -11.05
CA MET A 194 -2.84 11.68 -11.27
C MET A 194 -1.63 12.57 -11.00
N GLU A 195 -1.69 13.85 -11.29
CA GLU A 195 -0.54 14.76 -11.10
C GLU A 195 -0.56 15.48 -9.74
N ILE A 196 -1.67 15.42 -9.01
CA ILE A 196 -1.88 16.18 -7.78
C ILE A 196 -1.90 15.26 -6.55
N HIS A 197 -2.60 14.14 -6.67
CA HIS A 197 -2.83 13.23 -5.57
C HIS A 197 -1.81 12.07 -5.58
N PRO A 198 -0.98 11.89 -4.52
CA PRO A 198 0.14 10.93 -4.55
C PRO A 198 -0.27 9.50 -4.87
N LEU A 199 -1.41 9.04 -4.35
CA LEU A 199 -1.89 7.69 -4.60
C LEU A 199 -2.40 7.51 -6.03
N ALA A 200 -2.98 8.57 -6.65
CA ALA A 200 -3.33 8.55 -8.06
C ALA A 200 -2.08 8.67 -8.96
N SER A 201 -1.04 9.42 -8.52
CA SER A 201 0.25 9.47 -9.19
C SER A 201 0.91 8.09 -9.30
N ALA A 202 0.73 7.23 -8.29
CA ALA A 202 1.22 5.86 -8.33
C ALA A 202 0.59 5.06 -9.47
N LEU A 203 -0.69 5.26 -9.79
CA LEU A 203 -1.36 4.60 -10.92
C LEU A 203 -0.69 4.94 -12.27
N CYS A 204 -0.25 6.20 -12.44
CA CYS A 204 0.46 6.61 -13.65
C CYS A 204 1.80 5.87 -13.81
N ILE A 205 2.50 5.62 -12.71
CA ILE A 205 3.76 4.87 -12.71
C ILE A 205 3.49 3.40 -13.02
N TYR A 206 2.51 2.77 -12.37
CA TYR A 206 2.13 1.38 -12.62
C TYR A 206 1.77 1.11 -14.08
N ALA A 207 1.10 2.07 -14.75
CA ALA A 207 0.73 1.95 -16.16
C ALA A 207 1.93 1.79 -17.11
N GLN A 208 3.14 2.08 -16.64
CA GLN A 208 4.35 1.98 -17.46
C GLN A 208 5.18 0.71 -17.20
N SER A 209 4.82 -0.04 -16.15
CA SER A 209 5.57 -1.23 -15.75
C SER A 209 5.34 -2.41 -16.70
N SER A 210 4.14 -2.53 -17.28
CA SER A 210 3.80 -3.62 -18.21
C SER A 210 2.55 -3.30 -19.02
N SER A 211 2.34 -4.04 -20.13
CA SER A 211 1.16 -3.88 -20.98
C SER A 211 -0.16 -4.14 -20.26
N PHE A 212 -0.22 -5.20 -19.43
CA PHE A 212 -1.41 -5.52 -18.65
C PHE A 212 -1.67 -4.51 -17.53
N ALA A 213 -0.63 -3.89 -16.97
CA ALA A 213 -0.78 -2.80 -15.99
C ALA A 213 -1.32 -1.53 -16.66
N ALA A 214 -0.89 -1.21 -17.88
CA ALA A 214 -1.44 -0.11 -18.66
C ALA A 214 -2.93 -0.30 -18.93
N GLU A 215 -3.35 -1.50 -19.32
CA GLU A 215 -4.75 -1.83 -19.56
C GLU A 215 -5.58 -1.77 -18.26
N MET A 216 -5.03 -2.27 -17.15
CA MET A 216 -5.63 -2.13 -15.83
C MET A 216 -5.92 -0.66 -15.48
N VAL A 217 -4.94 0.24 -15.67
CA VAL A 217 -5.12 1.66 -15.37
C VAL A 217 -6.11 2.30 -16.34
N MET A 218 -6.11 1.92 -17.61
CA MET A 218 -7.14 2.35 -18.57
C MET A 218 -8.55 1.96 -18.12
N THR A 219 -8.74 0.76 -17.60
CA THR A 219 -10.04 0.35 -17.05
C THR A 219 -10.43 1.16 -15.82
N LEU A 220 -9.49 1.50 -14.95
CA LEU A 220 -9.71 2.38 -13.78
C LEU A 220 -10.10 3.81 -14.19
N THR A 221 -9.49 4.32 -15.25
CA THR A 221 -9.74 5.68 -15.75
C THR A 221 -10.92 5.77 -16.72
N GLN A 222 -11.69 4.68 -16.86
CA GLN A 222 -12.83 4.59 -17.78
C GLN A 222 -12.47 4.92 -19.24
N GLY A 223 -11.27 4.51 -19.67
CA GLY A 223 -10.77 4.77 -21.02
C GLY A 223 -10.22 6.19 -21.25
N ALA A 224 -10.15 7.02 -20.21
CA ALA A 224 -9.47 8.31 -20.32
C ALA A 224 -7.96 8.10 -20.58
N ARG A 225 -7.42 8.82 -21.56
CA ARG A 225 -5.99 8.74 -21.86
C ARG A 225 -5.19 9.18 -20.64
N ILE A 226 -4.17 8.40 -20.28
CA ILE A 226 -3.20 8.77 -19.25
C ILE A 226 -2.32 9.88 -19.86
N ALA A 227 -2.73 11.12 -19.67
CA ALA A 227 -1.97 12.28 -20.14
C ALA A 227 -0.87 12.71 -19.16
N ALA A 228 -0.86 12.11 -17.95
CA ALA A 228 0.08 12.47 -16.90
C ALA A 228 1.53 12.03 -17.24
N ASN A 229 2.49 12.90 -16.93
CA ASN A 229 3.90 12.59 -17.11
C ASN A 229 4.41 11.77 -15.91
N PRO A 230 4.98 10.56 -16.10
CA PRO A 230 5.45 9.72 -15.02
C PRO A 230 6.55 10.36 -14.16
N LEU A 231 7.40 11.20 -14.75
CA LEU A 231 8.40 11.94 -13.99
C LEU A 231 7.75 12.93 -13.01
N VAL A 232 6.69 13.62 -13.45
CA VAL A 232 5.91 14.52 -12.58
C VAL A 232 5.25 13.72 -11.46
N CYS A 233 4.70 12.54 -11.75
CA CYS A 233 4.08 11.67 -10.76
C CYS A 233 5.10 11.16 -9.73
N CYS A 234 6.31 10.74 -10.16
CA CYS A 234 7.39 10.35 -9.25
C CYS A 234 7.83 11.51 -8.35
N LEU A 235 8.01 12.71 -8.92
CA LEU A 235 8.36 13.90 -8.17
C LEU A 235 7.27 14.27 -7.17
N ASN A 236 6.00 14.20 -7.56
CA ASN A 236 4.88 14.47 -6.67
C ASN A 236 4.89 13.56 -5.44
N ILE A 237 5.00 12.24 -5.63
CA ILE A 237 5.08 11.27 -4.52
C ILE A 237 6.31 11.57 -3.65
N GLY A 238 7.49 11.80 -4.25
CA GLY A 238 8.73 12.05 -3.53
C GLY A 238 8.67 13.34 -2.70
N ILE A 239 8.23 14.45 -3.29
CA ILE A 239 8.12 15.75 -2.61
C ILE A 239 7.13 15.65 -1.44
N ILE A 240 5.95 15.09 -1.67
CA ILE A 240 4.92 14.96 -0.61
C ILE A 240 5.42 14.03 0.51
N ALA A 241 6.06 12.92 0.18
CA ALA A 241 6.61 12.00 1.19
C ALA A 241 7.68 12.69 2.06
N VAL A 242 8.59 13.46 1.44
CA VAL A 242 9.63 14.21 2.17
C VAL A 242 9.02 15.31 3.04
N LEU A 243 8.11 16.12 2.50
CA LEU A 243 7.47 17.20 3.24
C LEU A 243 6.65 16.68 4.43
N CYS A 244 5.86 15.63 4.22
CA CYS A 244 5.06 15.00 5.28
C CYS A 244 5.96 14.37 6.35
N SER A 245 7.05 13.71 5.97
CA SER A 245 8.00 13.13 6.92
C SER A 245 8.72 14.21 7.74
N ALA A 246 9.14 15.28 7.10
CA ALA A 246 9.76 16.43 7.80
C ALA A 246 8.77 17.08 8.78
N ALA A 247 7.53 17.32 8.36
CA ALA A 247 6.48 17.86 9.21
C ALA A 247 6.16 16.94 10.41
N ALA A 248 6.12 15.61 10.18
CA ALA A 248 5.90 14.63 11.24
C ALA A 248 7.02 14.67 12.29
N ILE A 249 8.29 14.72 11.86
CA ILE A 249 9.44 14.80 12.77
C ILE A 249 9.43 16.12 13.57
N VAL A 250 9.13 17.24 12.91
CA VAL A 250 9.03 18.55 13.60
C VAL A 250 7.88 18.53 14.63
N SER A 251 6.75 17.94 14.27
CA SER A 251 5.63 17.79 15.20
C SER A 251 6.01 16.93 16.42
N LEU A 252 6.67 15.79 16.20
CA LEU A 252 7.17 14.95 17.30
C LEU A 252 8.16 15.70 18.20
N LYS A 253 9.02 16.58 17.63
CA LYS A 253 9.97 17.40 18.42
C LYS A 253 9.24 18.42 19.29
N ARG A 254 8.15 19.02 18.81
CA ARG A 254 7.38 20.04 19.54
C ARG A 254 6.48 19.44 20.63
N GLN A 255 6.17 18.18 20.55
CA GLN A 255 5.41 17.48 21.57
C GLN A 255 6.34 17.24 22.78
N ASN A 256 6.30 18.14 23.77
CA ASN A 256 6.91 17.94 25.08
C ASN A 256 6.05 16.97 25.86
N TYR A 257 6.67 15.91 26.36
CA TYR A 257 6.05 14.89 27.21
C TYR A 257 6.47 15.09 28.65
#